data_3a8f450dc066ef42163e6a44d42adcbc
#
_entry.id   3a8f450dc066ef42163e6a44d42adcbc
#
_cell.length_a   1.000
_cell.length_b   1.000
_cell.length_c   1.000
_cell.angle_alpha   90.00
_cell.angle_beta   90.00
_cell.angle_gamma   90.00
#
_symmetry.space_group_name_H-M   'P 1'
#
loop_
_entity.id
_entity.type
_entity.pdbx_description
1 polymer ?
#
loop_
_entity_poly.entity_id
_entity_poly.type
_entity_poly.pdbx_seq_one_letter_code
_entity_poly.pdbx_strand_id
1 'polypeptide(L)'
;MLVRYELEKALIEEDLPVEQLPRLWADKYEECLGIRPENDGEGVLQDIHWAQGSFGYFPSYALGSAFRAQMLASMKKKMNINQMLEEGNLGEIREYLKLHVHRFGKVKTSRQILLDMTGEDFRPQYYVDYLKEKYGRLYQLSLDGTKNGFRE
;
A
#
# COMPACT_ATOMS: atom_id res chain seq x y z
N MET A 1 4.65 6.18 1.77
CA MET A 1 4.16 5.60 3.03
C MET A 1 5.31 5.26 3.99
N LEU A 2 6.36 4.58 3.55
CA LEU A 2 7.50 4.21 4.40
C LEU A 2 8.11 5.40 5.12
N VAL A 3 8.48 6.46 4.41
CA VAL A 3 9.07 7.68 4.98
C VAL A 3 8.20 8.25 6.12
N ARG A 4 6.88 8.36 5.86
CA ARG A 4 5.93 8.86 6.88
C ARG A 4 5.88 7.99 8.13
N TYR A 5 5.86 6.67 7.94
CA TYR A 5 5.86 5.72 9.03
C TYR A 5 7.14 5.80 9.87
N GLU A 6 8.30 5.86 9.22
CA GLU A 6 9.59 5.94 9.94
C GLU A 6 9.74 7.24 10.73
N LEU A 7 9.33 8.38 10.13
CA LEU A 7 9.38 9.67 10.82
C LEU A 7 8.36 9.74 11.96
N GLU A 8 7.16 9.21 11.78
CA GLU A 8 6.15 9.13 12.83
C GLU A 8 6.63 8.27 14.01
N LYS A 9 7.26 7.14 13.70
CA LYS A 9 7.87 6.28 14.71
C LYS A 9 8.98 7.02 15.48
N ALA A 10 9.86 7.72 14.78
CA ALA A 10 10.92 8.49 15.41
C ALA A 10 10.36 9.62 16.30
N LEU A 11 9.27 10.29 15.89
CA LEU A 11 8.60 11.30 16.70
C LEU A 11 8.03 10.73 18.01
N ILE A 12 7.46 9.54 17.98
CA ILE A 12 6.70 8.98 19.10
C ILE A 12 7.56 8.09 20.01
N GLU A 13 8.47 7.30 19.43
CA GLU A 13 9.26 6.31 20.17
C GLU A 13 10.69 6.77 20.48
N GLU A 14 11.23 7.73 19.71
CA GLU A 14 12.63 8.15 19.79
C GLU A 14 12.79 9.61 20.22
N ASP A 15 11.69 10.27 20.62
CA ASP A 15 11.66 11.67 21.06
C ASP A 15 12.33 12.64 20.05
N LEU A 16 12.14 12.39 18.74
CA LEU A 16 12.69 13.25 17.69
C LEU A 16 12.22 14.70 17.87
N PRO A 17 13.13 15.70 17.97
CA PRO A 17 12.75 17.11 18.02
C PRO A 17 11.99 17.52 16.75
N VAL A 18 10.81 18.14 16.94
CA VAL A 18 9.90 18.51 15.82
C VAL A 18 10.59 19.47 14.84
N GLU A 19 11.50 20.31 15.32
CA GLU A 19 12.27 21.26 14.52
C GLU A 19 13.17 20.58 13.47
N GLN A 20 13.52 19.32 13.70
CA GLN A 20 14.33 18.54 12.75
C GLN A 20 13.47 17.85 11.67
N LEU A 21 12.16 17.76 11.88
CA LEU A 21 11.26 17.00 11.02
C LEU A 21 11.27 17.45 9.55
N PRO A 22 11.23 18.77 9.23
CA PRO A 22 11.27 19.21 7.83
C PRO A 22 12.52 18.75 7.08
N ARG A 23 13.68 18.88 7.72
CA ARG A 23 14.95 18.44 7.14
C ARG A 23 14.98 16.92 6.94
N LEU A 24 14.65 16.16 7.97
CA LEU A 24 14.64 14.68 7.89
C LEU A 24 13.62 14.15 6.87
N TRP A 25 12.49 14.84 6.73
CA TRP A 25 11.54 14.54 5.68
C TRP A 25 12.18 14.69 4.30
N ALA A 26 12.81 15.83 4.03
CA ALA A 26 13.45 16.09 2.75
C ALA A 26 14.58 15.09 2.47
N ASP A 27 15.42 14.80 3.46
CA ASP A 27 16.53 13.84 3.35
C ASP A 27 16.01 12.42 3.03
N LYS A 28 14.96 11.95 3.72
CA LYS A 28 14.36 10.63 3.46
C LYS A 28 13.64 10.55 2.10
N TYR A 29 13.02 11.63 1.66
CA TYR A 29 12.42 11.68 0.33
C TYR A 29 13.46 11.61 -0.77
N GLU A 30 14.58 12.31 -0.60
CA GLU A 30 15.70 12.26 -1.53
C GLU A 30 16.33 10.86 -1.56
N GLU A 31 16.57 10.26 -0.38
CA GLU A 31 17.09 8.89 -0.27
C GLU A 31 16.18 7.85 -0.95
N CYS A 32 14.88 7.91 -0.69
CA CYS A 32 13.94 6.87 -1.14
C CYS A 32 13.44 7.08 -2.57
N LEU A 33 13.35 8.32 -3.05
CA LEU A 33 12.67 8.67 -4.29
C LEU A 33 13.55 9.48 -5.26
N GLY A 34 14.74 9.92 -4.84
CA GLY A 34 15.60 10.79 -5.64
C GLY A 34 15.03 12.20 -5.82
N ILE A 35 14.05 12.61 -5.00
CA ILE A 35 13.38 13.90 -5.09
C ILE A 35 13.48 14.61 -3.74
N ARG A 36 14.02 15.83 -3.75
CA ARG A 36 14.06 16.70 -2.58
C ARG A 36 13.02 17.80 -2.70
N PRO A 37 12.07 17.94 -1.75
CA PRO A 37 11.13 19.05 -1.73
C PRO A 37 11.86 20.39 -1.62
N GLU A 38 11.40 21.42 -2.34
CA GLU A 38 12.02 22.75 -2.33
C GLU A 38 11.67 23.55 -1.06
N ASN A 39 10.54 23.24 -0.44
CA ASN A 39 10.05 23.92 0.76
C ASN A 39 9.14 22.98 1.57
N ASP A 40 8.79 23.39 2.81
CA ASP A 40 7.96 22.61 3.71
C ASP A 40 6.53 22.37 3.19
N GLY A 41 6.00 23.31 2.39
CA GLY A 41 4.69 23.18 1.75
C GLY A 41 4.63 22.05 0.74
N GLU A 42 5.73 21.75 0.07
CA GLU A 42 5.89 20.61 -0.84
C GLU A 42 6.37 19.34 -0.11
N GLY A 43 6.86 19.50 1.09
CA GLY A 43 7.43 18.45 1.93
C GLY A 43 6.52 18.01 3.08
N VAL A 44 6.95 18.27 4.28
CA VAL A 44 6.34 17.80 5.53
C VAL A 44 4.91 18.29 5.75
N LEU A 45 4.52 19.43 5.19
CA LEU A 45 3.19 20.02 5.31
C LEU A 45 2.19 19.51 4.24
N GLN A 46 2.59 18.59 3.37
CA GLN A 46 1.69 18.00 2.38
C GLN A 46 0.54 17.18 2.98
N ASP A 47 0.76 16.61 4.16
CA ASP A 47 -0.23 15.77 4.82
C ASP A 47 -0.88 16.48 6.00
N ILE A 48 -2.18 16.29 6.15
CA ILE A 48 -2.96 16.85 7.27
C ILE A 48 -3.06 15.89 8.47
N HIS A 49 -2.54 14.67 8.35
CA HIS A 49 -2.74 13.61 9.34
C HIS A 49 -2.25 14.01 10.72
N TRP A 50 -1.02 14.49 10.83
CA TRP A 50 -0.47 14.91 12.12
C TRP A 50 -1.15 16.15 12.68
N ALA A 51 -1.52 17.09 11.81
CA ALA A 51 -2.28 18.28 12.23
C ALA A 51 -3.68 17.94 12.78
N GLN A 52 -4.25 16.80 12.37
CA GLN A 52 -5.51 16.26 12.88
C GLN A 52 -5.31 15.29 14.06
N GLY A 53 -4.10 15.05 14.51
CA GLY A 53 -3.80 14.08 15.55
C GLY A 53 -3.90 12.60 15.10
N SER A 54 -3.89 12.34 13.80
CA SER A 54 -3.99 10.98 13.25
C SER A 54 -2.63 10.29 13.18
N PHE A 55 -2.04 10.01 14.34
CA PHE A 55 -0.82 9.24 14.47
C PHE A 55 -1.09 7.73 14.33
N GLY A 56 -0.12 6.96 13.78
CA GLY A 56 -0.23 5.51 13.55
C GLY A 56 -1.12 5.14 12.36
N TYR A 57 -1.58 6.10 11.57
CA TYR A 57 -2.54 5.86 10.50
C TYR A 57 -1.90 5.44 9.17
N PHE A 58 -0.71 5.90 8.85
CA PHE A 58 -0.05 5.67 7.55
C PHE A 58 0.13 4.20 7.16
N PRO A 59 0.44 3.26 8.08
CA PRO A 59 0.51 1.84 7.75
C PRO A 59 -0.78 1.27 7.15
N SER A 60 -1.95 1.81 7.52
CA SER A 60 -3.26 1.37 7.04
C SER A 60 -3.40 1.45 5.52
N TYR A 61 -2.76 2.42 4.87
CA TYR A 61 -2.76 2.55 3.41
C TYR A 61 -1.99 1.42 2.72
N ALA A 62 -0.83 1.06 3.26
CA ALA A 62 -0.03 -0.04 2.74
C ALA A 62 -0.70 -1.40 2.99
N LEU A 63 -1.19 -1.62 4.22
CA LEU A 63 -1.92 -2.84 4.59
C LEU A 63 -3.19 -3.03 3.76
N GLY A 64 -3.97 -1.96 3.55
CA GLY A 64 -5.16 -2.03 2.70
C GLY A 64 -4.84 -2.40 1.25
N SER A 65 -3.72 -1.93 0.72
CA SER A 65 -3.24 -2.30 -0.62
C SER A 65 -2.78 -3.76 -0.67
N ALA A 66 -2.09 -4.23 0.37
CA ALA A 66 -1.63 -5.61 0.46
C ALA A 66 -2.80 -6.60 0.64
N PHE A 67 -3.79 -6.28 1.47
CA PHE A 67 -5.02 -7.07 1.60
C PHE A 67 -5.77 -7.19 0.28
N ARG A 68 -5.91 -6.07 -0.46
CA ARG A 68 -6.56 -6.07 -1.78
C ARG A 68 -5.83 -6.97 -2.77
N ALA A 69 -4.51 -7.01 -2.77
CA ALA A 69 -3.75 -7.88 -3.65
C ALA A 69 -4.00 -9.36 -3.35
N GLN A 70 -4.03 -9.76 -2.07
CA GLN A 70 -4.35 -11.13 -1.67
C GLN A 70 -5.80 -11.51 -2.01
N MET A 71 -6.77 -10.62 -1.75
CA MET A 71 -8.16 -10.80 -2.14
C MET A 71 -8.31 -10.98 -3.65
N LEU A 72 -7.64 -10.12 -4.44
CA LEU A 72 -7.64 -10.20 -5.90
C LEU A 72 -7.08 -11.53 -6.39
N ALA A 73 -5.98 -12.00 -5.82
CA ALA A 73 -5.40 -13.30 -6.16
C ALA A 73 -6.37 -14.46 -5.88
N SER A 74 -7.12 -14.40 -4.76
CA SER A 74 -8.17 -15.38 -4.45
C SER A 74 -9.35 -15.29 -5.42
N MET A 75 -9.78 -14.09 -5.80
CA MET A 75 -10.86 -13.88 -6.77
C MET A 75 -10.48 -14.42 -8.15
N LYS A 76 -9.26 -14.17 -8.62
CA LYS A 76 -8.75 -14.67 -9.92
C LYS A 76 -8.77 -16.20 -10.01
N LYS A 77 -8.72 -16.93 -8.89
CA LYS A 77 -8.87 -18.40 -8.87
C LYS A 77 -10.30 -18.86 -9.09
N LYS A 78 -11.29 -17.99 -8.87
CA LYS A 78 -12.72 -18.34 -8.89
C LYS A 78 -13.49 -17.74 -10.06
N MET A 79 -12.98 -16.65 -10.62
CA MET A 79 -13.64 -15.92 -11.71
C MET A 79 -12.61 -15.25 -12.63
N ASN A 80 -12.99 -15.09 -13.91
CA ASN A 80 -12.14 -14.42 -14.89
C ASN A 80 -12.26 -12.89 -14.77
N ILE A 81 -11.59 -12.32 -13.75
CA ILE A 81 -11.64 -10.88 -13.45
C ILE A 81 -11.24 -10.04 -14.66
N ASN A 82 -10.20 -10.45 -15.41
CA ASN A 82 -9.72 -9.66 -16.55
C ASN A 82 -10.80 -9.55 -17.64
N GLN A 83 -11.42 -10.66 -18.02
CA GLN A 83 -12.51 -10.65 -18.98
C GLN A 83 -13.70 -9.82 -18.50
N MET A 84 -14.10 -9.97 -17.24
CA MET A 84 -15.18 -9.16 -16.65
C MET A 84 -14.91 -7.67 -16.73
N LEU A 85 -13.66 -7.24 -16.51
CA LEU A 85 -13.24 -5.83 -16.61
C LEU A 85 -13.28 -5.35 -18.07
N GLU A 86 -12.82 -6.17 -19.02
CA GLU A 86 -12.84 -5.85 -20.46
C GLU A 86 -14.27 -5.70 -20.99
N GLU A 87 -15.18 -6.55 -20.52
CA GLU A 87 -16.61 -6.55 -20.88
C GLU A 87 -17.43 -5.50 -20.11
N GLY A 88 -16.83 -4.82 -19.11
CA GLY A 88 -17.54 -3.89 -18.22
C GLY A 88 -18.51 -4.58 -17.25
N ASN A 89 -18.43 -5.89 -17.07
CA ASN A 89 -19.27 -6.68 -16.16
C ASN A 89 -18.79 -6.56 -14.70
N LEU A 90 -19.03 -5.41 -14.12
CA LEU A 90 -18.66 -5.14 -12.72
C LEU A 90 -19.66 -5.70 -11.70
N GLY A 91 -20.84 -6.11 -12.17
CA GLY A 91 -21.93 -6.59 -11.30
C GLY A 91 -21.54 -7.81 -10.49
N GLU A 92 -20.97 -8.82 -11.13
CA GLU A 92 -20.54 -10.06 -10.47
C GLU A 92 -19.40 -9.82 -9.48
N ILE A 93 -18.43 -8.97 -9.83
CA ILE A 93 -17.34 -8.58 -8.94
C ILE A 93 -17.91 -7.90 -7.68
N ARG A 94 -18.85 -6.98 -7.86
CA ARG A 94 -19.51 -6.28 -6.76
C ARG A 94 -20.29 -7.23 -5.86
N GLU A 95 -21.08 -8.14 -6.41
CA GLU A 95 -21.84 -9.10 -5.63
C GLU A 95 -20.92 -10.06 -4.87
N TYR A 96 -19.82 -10.51 -5.48
CA TYR A 96 -18.82 -11.30 -4.79
C TYR A 96 -18.22 -10.55 -3.59
N LEU A 97 -17.80 -9.31 -3.78
CA LEU A 97 -17.26 -8.47 -2.68
C LEU A 97 -18.32 -8.17 -1.62
N LYS A 98 -19.57 -7.95 -2.00
CA LYS A 98 -20.68 -7.76 -1.07
C LYS A 98 -20.86 -9.00 -0.17
N LEU A 99 -20.84 -10.19 -0.73
CA LEU A 99 -21.03 -11.44 0.01
C LEU A 99 -19.84 -11.78 0.92
N HIS A 100 -18.62 -11.50 0.47
CA HIS A 100 -17.41 -11.92 1.18
C HIS A 100 -16.77 -10.82 2.04
N VAL A 101 -17.09 -9.55 1.81
CA VAL A 101 -16.46 -8.42 2.49
C VAL A 101 -17.51 -7.46 3.06
N HIS A 102 -18.29 -6.79 2.21
CA HIS A 102 -19.05 -5.61 2.60
C HIS A 102 -20.16 -5.90 3.61
N ARG A 103 -20.84 -7.04 3.49
CA ARG A 103 -21.97 -7.42 4.37
C ARG A 103 -21.59 -7.54 5.84
N PHE A 104 -20.32 -7.70 6.13
CA PHE A 104 -19.86 -7.87 7.51
C PHE A 104 -19.61 -6.54 8.24
N GLY A 105 -19.42 -5.44 7.50
CA GLY A 105 -19.11 -4.14 8.09
C GLY A 105 -17.97 -4.22 9.11
N LYS A 106 -18.26 -3.86 10.37
CA LYS A 106 -17.34 -3.96 11.50
C LYS A 106 -17.57 -5.18 12.42
N VAL A 107 -18.46 -6.10 12.05
CA VAL A 107 -18.75 -7.31 12.83
C VAL A 107 -17.56 -8.28 12.81
N LYS A 108 -16.80 -8.27 11.71
CA LYS A 108 -15.56 -9.02 11.58
C LYS A 108 -14.36 -8.08 11.44
N THR A 109 -13.22 -8.48 11.99
CA THR A 109 -11.95 -7.79 11.75
C THR A 109 -11.49 -7.99 10.29
N SER A 110 -10.66 -7.08 9.78
CA SER A 110 -10.09 -7.22 8.42
C SER A 110 -9.34 -8.54 8.22
N ARG A 111 -8.66 -9.02 9.26
CA ARG A 111 -7.96 -10.31 9.25
C ARG A 111 -8.93 -11.48 9.10
N GLN A 112 -10.06 -11.46 9.83
CA GLN A 112 -11.10 -12.49 9.73
C GLN A 112 -11.75 -12.51 8.36
N ILE A 113 -12.06 -11.33 7.80
CA ILE A 113 -12.60 -11.20 6.44
C ILE A 113 -11.62 -11.77 5.41
N LEU A 114 -10.33 -11.44 5.54
CA LEU A 114 -9.30 -11.94 4.65
C LEU A 114 -9.20 -13.46 4.71
N LEU A 115 -9.12 -14.03 5.92
CA LEU A 115 -9.04 -15.47 6.16
C LEU A 115 -10.27 -16.20 5.59
N ASP A 116 -11.48 -15.71 5.87
CA ASP A 116 -12.72 -16.32 5.38
C ASP A 116 -12.85 -16.27 3.85
N MET A 117 -12.36 -15.20 3.22
CA MET A 117 -12.44 -15.01 1.78
C MET A 117 -11.37 -15.82 1.02
N THR A 118 -10.15 -15.88 1.57
CA THR A 118 -8.97 -16.41 0.88
C THR A 118 -8.57 -17.81 1.33
N GLY A 119 -9.00 -18.22 2.54
CA GLY A 119 -8.64 -19.48 3.16
C GLY A 119 -7.27 -19.47 3.85
N GLU A 120 -6.59 -18.33 3.89
CA GLU A 120 -5.27 -18.19 4.48
C GLU A 120 -5.09 -16.84 5.18
N ASP A 121 -4.17 -16.79 6.13
CA ASP A 121 -3.84 -15.56 6.85
C ASP A 121 -3.10 -14.58 5.94
N PHE A 122 -2.89 -13.35 6.43
CA PHE A 122 -2.23 -12.29 5.67
C PHE A 122 -0.81 -12.69 5.23
N ARG A 123 -0.54 -12.52 3.94
CA ARG A 123 0.75 -12.77 3.32
C ARG A 123 1.16 -11.59 2.45
N PRO A 124 2.18 -10.83 2.83
CA PRO A 124 2.65 -9.67 2.05
C PRO A 124 3.15 -10.04 0.65
N GLN A 125 3.53 -11.32 0.44
CA GLN A 125 4.03 -11.79 -0.84
C GLN A 125 3.05 -11.55 -1.99
N TYR A 126 1.74 -11.67 -1.77
CA TYR A 126 0.73 -11.35 -2.78
C TYR A 126 0.82 -9.92 -3.30
N TYR A 127 1.16 -8.97 -2.45
CA TYR A 127 1.33 -7.58 -2.85
C TYR A 127 2.63 -7.37 -3.62
N VAL A 128 3.71 -7.99 -3.18
CA VAL A 128 4.99 -7.97 -3.88
C VAL A 128 4.85 -8.56 -5.29
N ASP A 129 4.21 -9.70 -5.41
CA ASP A 129 3.97 -10.37 -6.70
C ASP A 129 3.07 -9.54 -7.62
N TYR A 130 2.02 -8.95 -7.07
CA TYR A 130 1.16 -8.02 -7.80
C TYR A 130 1.94 -6.82 -8.35
N LEU A 131 2.82 -6.21 -7.55
CA LEU A 131 3.63 -5.07 -7.98
C LEU A 131 4.65 -5.50 -9.05
N LYS A 132 5.29 -6.64 -8.87
CA LYS A 132 6.23 -7.20 -9.86
C LYS A 132 5.52 -7.47 -11.20
N GLU A 133 4.39 -8.15 -11.19
CA GLU A 133 3.61 -8.43 -12.40
C GLU A 133 3.20 -7.12 -13.10
N LYS A 134 2.60 -6.19 -12.35
CA LYS A 134 2.10 -4.93 -12.90
C LYS A 134 3.19 -4.07 -13.50
N TYR A 135 4.22 -3.79 -12.72
CA TYR A 135 5.28 -2.85 -13.13
C TYR A 135 6.32 -3.51 -14.02
N GLY A 136 6.56 -4.81 -13.87
CA GLY A 136 7.36 -5.59 -14.81
C GLY A 136 6.80 -5.49 -16.22
N ARG A 137 5.48 -5.68 -16.39
CA ARG A 137 4.81 -5.53 -17.68
C ARG A 137 4.80 -4.07 -18.18
N LEU A 138 4.47 -3.12 -17.29
CA LEU A 138 4.32 -1.72 -17.65
C LEU A 138 5.63 -1.08 -18.11
N TYR A 139 6.72 -1.37 -17.41
CA TYR A 139 8.04 -0.83 -17.67
C TYR A 139 8.98 -1.78 -18.40
N GLN A 140 8.48 -2.94 -18.83
CA GLN A 140 9.27 -3.98 -19.51
C GLN A 140 10.54 -4.38 -18.72
N LEU A 141 10.41 -4.51 -17.39
CA LEU A 141 11.51 -4.83 -16.51
C LEU A 141 11.77 -6.34 -16.55
N SER A 142 13.03 -6.73 -16.72
CA SER A 142 13.47 -8.11 -16.50
C SER A 142 13.52 -8.39 -15.00
N LEU A 143 12.58 -9.19 -14.48
CA LEU A 143 12.46 -9.50 -13.05
C LEU A 143 13.28 -10.71 -12.61
N ASP A 144 14.00 -11.31 -13.52
CA ASP A 144 14.95 -12.39 -13.25
C ASP A 144 16.19 -11.79 -12.59
N GLY A 145 16.30 -11.99 -11.31
CA GLY A 145 17.36 -11.79 -10.32
C GLY A 145 18.75 -11.19 -10.65
N THR A 146 18.93 -10.53 -11.77
CA THR A 146 20.13 -9.78 -12.11
C THR A 146 19.99 -8.34 -11.63
N LYS A 147 20.81 -7.99 -10.65
CA LYS A 147 21.06 -6.62 -10.21
C LYS A 147 21.41 -5.76 -11.42
N ASN A 148 20.44 -5.13 -12.05
CA ASN A 148 20.73 -3.98 -12.89
C ASN A 148 20.80 -2.78 -11.95
N GLY A 149 22.05 -2.36 -11.70
CA GLY A 149 22.37 -1.20 -10.91
C GLY A 149 21.60 0.00 -11.42
N PHE A 150 21.03 0.75 -10.51
CA PHE A 150 20.70 2.14 -10.74
C PHE A 150 22.00 2.79 -11.22
N ARG A 151 22.02 3.23 -12.47
CA ARG A 151 23.12 4.05 -12.98
C ARG A 151 22.99 5.42 -12.33
N GLU A 152 24.13 5.86 -11.83
CA GLU A 152 24.42 7.20 -11.33
C GLU A 152 23.97 8.30 -12.28
#